data_6fb288fd4af2f73ab3c619febb71ef02
#
_entry.id   6fb288fd4af2f73ab3c619febb71ef02
#
_cell.length_a   1.000
_cell.length_b   1.000
_cell.length_c   1.000
_cell.angle_alpha   90.00
_cell.angle_beta   90.00
_cell.angle_gamma   90.00
#
_symmetry.space_group_name_H-M   'P 1'
#
loop_
_entity.id
_entity.type
_entity.pdbx_description
1 polymer ?
#
loop_
_entity_poly.entity_id
_entity_poly.type
_entity_poly.pdbx_seq_one_letter_code
_entity_poly.pdbx_strand_id
1 'polypeptide(L)'
;MISKEILIQYSDLQEEVKEVRERIERTERQIAKIEEDGNVIDTVSGGGGGIQHFKIEGFPYPEYSRKKTLLYARKATLASLELELMEMLNQVEEFIASVDDSRMRRILTMRFIDNMSFEQIGKVIGYDRTSISKKIDKFFEE
;
A
#
# COMPACT_ATOMS: atom_id res chain seq x y z
N MET A 1 9.58 25.04 7.93
CA MET A 1 10.33 23.78 8.02
C MET A 1 9.38 22.63 8.31
N ILE A 2 9.59 21.51 7.67
CA ILE A 2 8.79 20.30 7.92
C ILE A 2 9.16 19.73 9.29
N SER A 3 8.16 19.35 10.07
CA SER A 3 8.38 18.70 11.36
C SER A 3 8.61 17.19 11.20
N LYS A 4 9.17 16.59 12.26
CA LYS A 4 9.35 15.13 12.30
C LYS A 4 8.01 14.40 12.15
N GLU A 5 6.93 14.94 12.72
CA GLU A 5 5.59 14.35 12.63
C GLU A 5 5.10 14.24 11.19
N ILE A 6 5.39 15.23 10.35
CA ILE A 6 5.01 15.19 8.94
C ILE A 6 5.76 14.09 8.21
N LEU A 7 7.03 13.89 8.52
CA LEU A 7 7.82 12.79 7.94
C LEU A 7 7.29 11.43 8.38
N ILE A 8 6.92 11.30 9.65
CA ILE A 8 6.32 10.07 10.17
C ILE A 8 4.98 9.81 9.48
N GLN A 9 4.16 10.86 9.34
CA GLN A 9 2.88 10.76 8.65
C GLN A 9 3.04 10.31 7.20
N TYR A 10 4.04 10.84 6.51
CA TYR A 10 4.36 10.41 5.14
C TYR A 10 4.73 8.93 5.09
N SER A 11 5.58 8.48 6.00
CA SER A 11 5.98 7.09 6.11
C SER A 11 4.76 6.18 6.38
N ASP A 12 3.88 6.59 7.30
CA ASP A 12 2.66 5.84 7.60
C ASP A 12 1.72 5.80 6.40
N LEU A 13 1.64 6.87 5.64
CA LEU A 13 0.81 6.92 4.44
C LEU A 13 1.31 5.95 3.36
N GLN A 14 2.63 5.81 3.22
CA GLN A 14 3.21 4.79 2.33
C GLN A 14 2.76 3.39 2.74
N GLU A 15 2.78 3.08 4.04
CA GLU A 15 2.35 1.78 4.54
C GLU A 15 0.85 1.57 4.35
N GLU A 16 0.05 2.61 4.56
CA GLU A 16 -1.40 2.54 4.33
C GLU A 16 -1.72 2.25 2.86
N VAL A 17 -1.03 2.91 1.94
CA VAL A 17 -1.18 2.65 0.49
C VAL A 17 -0.86 1.18 0.18
N LYS A 18 0.22 0.66 0.74
CA LYS A 18 0.60 -0.73 0.57
C LYS A 18 -0.46 -1.69 1.09
N GLU A 19 -1.01 -1.42 2.27
CA GLU A 19 -2.06 -2.23 2.87
C GLU A 19 -3.34 -2.24 2.03
N VAL A 20 -3.73 -1.08 1.49
CA VAL A 20 -4.91 -0.98 0.62
C VAL A 20 -4.69 -1.77 -0.67
N ARG A 21 -3.51 -1.68 -1.27
CA ARG A 21 -3.17 -2.47 -2.45
C ARG A 21 -3.28 -3.97 -2.19
N GLU A 22 -2.80 -4.42 -1.05
CA GLU A 22 -2.88 -5.82 -0.64
C GLU A 22 -4.34 -6.28 -0.48
N ARG A 23 -5.19 -5.43 0.09
CA ARG A 23 -6.63 -5.72 0.22
C ARG A 23 -7.31 -5.79 -1.14
N ILE A 24 -6.94 -4.92 -2.06
CA ILE A 24 -7.46 -4.93 -3.43
C ILE A 24 -7.09 -6.24 -4.12
N GLU A 25 -5.82 -6.63 -4.06
CA GLU A 25 -5.35 -7.89 -4.66
C GLU A 25 -6.09 -9.10 -4.09
N ARG A 26 -6.31 -9.11 -2.76
CA ARG A 26 -7.06 -10.18 -2.10
C ARG A 26 -8.50 -10.25 -2.59
N THR A 27 -9.15 -9.09 -2.69
CA THR A 27 -10.53 -9.01 -3.19
C THR A 27 -10.61 -9.46 -4.64
N GLU A 28 -9.67 -9.04 -5.47
CA GLU A 28 -9.60 -9.47 -6.88
C GLU A 28 -9.46 -10.98 -7.00
N ARG A 29 -8.61 -11.60 -6.15
CA ARG A 29 -8.48 -13.06 -6.13
C ARG A 29 -9.77 -13.75 -5.71
N GLN A 30 -10.49 -13.19 -4.73
CA GLN A 30 -11.76 -13.75 -4.28
C GLN A 30 -12.81 -13.67 -5.38
N ILE A 31 -12.87 -12.57 -6.10
CA ILE A 31 -13.78 -12.38 -7.24
C ILE A 31 -13.43 -13.38 -8.36
N ALA A 32 -12.15 -13.47 -8.69
CA ALA A 32 -11.68 -14.39 -9.72
C ALA A 32 -12.05 -15.84 -9.38
N LYS A 33 -11.96 -16.22 -8.11
CA LYS A 33 -12.34 -17.55 -7.67
C LYS A 33 -13.84 -17.80 -7.84
N ILE A 34 -14.68 -16.83 -7.52
CA ILE A 34 -16.13 -16.94 -7.73
C ILE A 34 -16.43 -17.11 -9.21
N GLU A 35 -15.79 -16.34 -10.07
CA GLU A 35 -15.95 -16.42 -11.52
C GLU A 35 -15.51 -17.78 -12.06
N GLU A 36 -14.37 -18.28 -11.58
CA GLU A 36 -13.83 -19.58 -11.97
C GLU A 36 -14.76 -20.70 -11.55
N ASP A 37 -15.25 -20.70 -10.31
CA ASP A 37 -16.18 -21.71 -9.81
C ASP A 37 -17.49 -21.68 -10.60
N GLY A 38 -17.98 -20.51 -10.96
CA GLY A 38 -19.15 -20.35 -11.83
C GLY A 38 -18.94 -20.95 -13.21
N ASN A 39 -17.77 -20.75 -13.79
CA ASN A 39 -17.40 -21.31 -15.08
C ASN A 39 -17.27 -22.84 -15.02
N VAL A 40 -16.75 -23.38 -13.93
CA VAL A 40 -16.64 -24.84 -13.71
C VAL A 40 -18.04 -25.47 -13.64
N ILE A 41 -18.97 -24.85 -12.92
CA ILE A 41 -20.36 -25.31 -12.84
C ILE A 41 -20.99 -25.33 -14.22
N ASP A 42 -20.78 -24.27 -14.99
CA ASP A 42 -21.27 -24.14 -16.35
C ASP A 42 -20.73 -25.27 -17.24
N THR A 43 -19.45 -25.59 -17.12
CA THR A 43 -18.80 -26.65 -17.86
C THR A 43 -19.35 -28.03 -17.49
N VAL A 44 -19.54 -28.30 -16.22
CA VAL A 44 -20.09 -29.55 -15.72
C VAL A 44 -21.52 -29.79 -16.24
N SER A 45 -22.29 -28.71 -16.32
CA SER A 45 -23.67 -28.75 -16.81
C SER A 45 -23.73 -28.82 -18.34
N GLY A 46 -22.59 -28.78 -18.99
CA GLY A 46 -22.37 -28.37 -20.36
C GLY A 46 -22.87 -29.26 -21.46
N GLY A 47 -23.67 -30.21 -21.24
CA GLY A 47 -24.15 -31.08 -22.30
C GLY A 47 -25.57 -30.88 -22.75
N GLY A 48 -26.29 -29.87 -22.23
CA GLY A 48 -27.67 -29.74 -22.56
C GLY A 48 -28.22 -28.34 -22.37
N GLY A 49 -29.48 -28.14 -22.72
CA GLY A 49 -30.16 -26.86 -22.62
C GLY A 49 -30.33 -26.33 -21.20
N GLY A 50 -29.98 -27.12 -20.19
CA GLY A 50 -30.04 -26.69 -18.78
C GLY A 50 -28.83 -25.94 -18.29
N ILE A 51 -27.77 -25.83 -19.10
CA ILE A 51 -26.48 -25.22 -18.67
C ILE A 51 -26.66 -23.82 -18.13
N GLN A 52 -27.27 -22.95 -18.93
CA GLN A 52 -27.45 -21.55 -18.55
C GLN A 52 -28.33 -21.40 -17.32
N HIS A 53 -29.38 -22.19 -17.25
CA HIS A 53 -30.28 -22.20 -16.12
C HIS A 53 -29.56 -22.62 -14.83
N PHE A 54 -28.76 -23.69 -14.91
CA PHE A 54 -27.99 -24.18 -13.78
C PHE A 54 -26.96 -23.13 -13.31
N LYS A 55 -26.28 -22.49 -14.26
CA LYS A 55 -25.30 -21.44 -13.98
C LYS A 55 -25.93 -20.29 -13.21
N ILE A 56 -27.10 -19.84 -13.61
CA ILE A 56 -27.82 -18.76 -12.95
C ILE A 56 -28.18 -19.16 -11.51
N GLU A 57 -28.63 -20.36 -11.30
CA GLU A 57 -29.00 -20.87 -9.99
C GLU A 57 -27.78 -21.12 -9.08
N GLY A 58 -26.66 -21.56 -9.66
CA GLY A 58 -25.47 -21.90 -8.91
C GLY A 58 -24.53 -20.74 -8.63
N PHE A 59 -24.70 -19.59 -9.27
CA PHE A 59 -23.77 -18.46 -9.13
C PHE A 59 -24.15 -17.58 -7.95
N PRO A 60 -23.21 -17.29 -7.03
CA PRO A 60 -23.51 -16.52 -5.81
C PRO A 60 -23.54 -15.00 -6.09
N TYR A 61 -24.52 -14.55 -6.84
CA TYR A 61 -24.63 -13.14 -7.24
C TYR A 61 -24.61 -12.13 -6.07
N PRO A 62 -25.29 -12.36 -4.94
CA PRO A 62 -25.23 -11.41 -3.84
C PRO A 62 -23.82 -11.21 -3.28
N GLU A 63 -23.07 -12.29 -3.12
CA GLU A 63 -21.68 -12.23 -2.66
C GLU A 63 -20.78 -11.59 -3.71
N TYR A 64 -20.94 -11.97 -4.96
CA TYR A 64 -20.18 -11.43 -6.09
C TYR A 64 -20.38 -9.91 -6.19
N SER A 65 -21.62 -9.45 -6.13
CA SER A 65 -21.95 -8.03 -6.22
C SER A 65 -21.36 -7.24 -5.05
N ARG A 66 -21.44 -7.79 -3.83
CA ARG A 66 -20.85 -7.13 -2.67
C ARG A 66 -19.35 -7.00 -2.79
N LYS A 67 -18.66 -8.05 -3.25
CA LYS A 67 -17.21 -8.01 -3.45
C LYS A 67 -16.81 -7.04 -4.55
N LYS A 68 -17.57 -6.95 -5.63
CA LYS A 68 -17.33 -5.96 -6.69
C LYS A 68 -17.49 -4.54 -6.17
N THR A 69 -18.53 -4.27 -5.40
CA THR A 69 -18.76 -2.96 -4.78
C THR A 69 -17.62 -2.60 -3.84
N LEU A 70 -17.20 -3.55 -3.02
CA LEU A 70 -16.07 -3.37 -2.11
C LEU A 70 -14.77 -3.08 -2.87
N LEU A 71 -14.54 -3.79 -3.97
CA LEU A 71 -13.36 -3.57 -4.82
C LEU A 71 -13.33 -2.15 -5.37
N TYR A 72 -14.43 -1.67 -5.92
CA TYR A 72 -14.51 -0.31 -6.46
C TYR A 72 -14.28 0.74 -5.38
N ALA A 73 -14.86 0.54 -4.19
CA ALA A 73 -14.66 1.45 -3.06
C ALA A 73 -13.19 1.50 -2.63
N ARG A 74 -12.54 0.35 -2.57
CA ARG A 74 -11.11 0.26 -2.22
C ARG A 74 -10.20 0.90 -3.27
N LYS A 75 -10.53 0.73 -4.56
CA LYS A 75 -9.77 1.38 -5.63
C LYS A 75 -9.91 2.90 -5.59
N ALA A 76 -11.08 3.42 -5.26
CA ALA A 76 -11.29 4.86 -5.08
C ALA A 76 -10.47 5.39 -3.90
N THR A 77 -10.47 4.66 -2.79
CA THR A 77 -9.64 4.99 -1.62
C THR A 77 -8.16 5.01 -1.99
N LEU A 78 -7.69 4.00 -2.72
CA LEU A 78 -6.30 3.93 -3.15
C LEU A 78 -5.92 5.13 -4.00
N ALA A 79 -6.74 5.50 -4.98
CA ALA A 79 -6.47 6.65 -5.85
C ALA A 79 -6.33 7.94 -5.05
N SER A 80 -7.19 8.14 -4.05
CA SER A 80 -7.15 9.30 -3.17
C SER A 80 -5.87 9.32 -2.33
N LEU A 81 -5.50 8.18 -1.75
CA LEU A 81 -4.29 8.07 -0.94
C LEU A 81 -3.01 8.24 -1.77
N GLU A 82 -3.00 7.72 -3.00
CA GLU A 82 -1.85 7.88 -3.88
C GLU A 82 -1.63 9.34 -4.28
N LEU A 83 -2.71 10.09 -4.53
CA LEU A 83 -2.61 11.51 -4.82
C LEU A 83 -2.05 12.27 -3.61
N GLU A 84 -2.57 12.00 -2.42
CA GLU A 84 -2.07 12.59 -1.18
C GLU A 84 -0.58 12.27 -0.98
N LEU A 85 -0.21 11.02 -1.22
CA LEU A 85 1.18 10.56 -1.11
C LEU A 85 2.10 11.34 -2.05
N MET A 86 1.69 11.54 -3.30
CA MET A 86 2.48 12.30 -4.28
C MET A 86 2.67 13.74 -3.86
N GLU A 87 1.63 14.38 -3.35
CA GLU A 87 1.70 15.75 -2.88
C GLU A 87 2.66 15.90 -1.70
N MET A 88 2.59 14.97 -0.75
CA MET A 88 3.48 14.96 0.41
C MET A 88 4.93 14.64 0.01
N LEU A 89 5.14 13.75 -0.96
CA LEU A 89 6.47 13.37 -1.42
C LEU A 89 7.25 14.59 -1.92
N ASN A 90 6.61 15.46 -2.69
CA ASN A 90 7.26 16.67 -3.19
C ASN A 90 7.75 17.55 -2.04
N GLN A 91 6.93 17.72 -1.00
CA GLN A 91 7.30 18.51 0.18
C GLN A 91 8.45 17.87 0.95
N VAL A 92 8.39 16.54 1.11
CA VAL A 92 9.43 15.79 1.84
C VAL A 92 10.77 15.85 1.10
N GLU A 93 10.75 15.66 -0.22
CA GLU A 93 11.97 15.71 -1.03
C GLU A 93 12.60 17.10 -1.02
N GLU A 94 11.80 18.15 -1.14
CA GLU A 94 12.29 19.54 -1.05
C GLU A 94 12.93 19.83 0.32
N PHE A 95 12.30 19.36 1.38
CA PHE A 95 12.85 19.52 2.72
C PHE A 95 14.19 18.80 2.86
N ILE A 96 14.27 17.55 2.46
CA ILE A 96 15.51 16.78 2.56
C ILE A 96 16.62 17.41 1.73
N ALA A 97 16.29 17.88 0.53
CA ALA A 97 17.27 18.57 -0.33
C ALA A 97 17.82 19.85 0.32
N SER A 98 17.05 20.48 1.20
CA SER A 98 17.46 21.69 1.91
C SER A 98 18.41 21.44 3.09
N VAL A 99 18.56 20.18 3.51
CA VAL A 99 19.44 19.81 4.62
C VAL A 99 20.90 19.87 4.14
N ASP A 100 21.76 20.58 4.87
CA ASP A 100 23.15 20.82 4.44
C ASP A 100 24.03 19.57 4.52
N ASP A 101 23.83 18.72 5.53
CA ASP A 101 24.65 17.55 5.75
C ASP A 101 24.21 16.39 4.85
N SER A 102 25.10 15.97 3.95
CA SER A 102 24.86 14.87 3.03
C SER A 102 24.52 13.56 3.75
N ARG A 103 25.20 13.26 4.84
CA ARG A 103 24.90 12.04 5.61
C ARG A 103 23.51 12.09 6.20
N MET A 104 23.09 13.23 6.73
CA MET A 104 21.75 13.40 7.26
C MET A 104 20.70 13.29 6.16
N ARG A 105 20.95 13.86 4.97
CA ARG A 105 20.04 13.69 3.82
C ARG A 105 19.85 12.21 3.50
N ARG A 106 20.94 11.43 3.50
CA ARG A 106 20.86 9.97 3.24
C ARG A 106 20.07 9.24 4.31
N ILE A 107 20.32 9.56 5.57
CA ILE A 107 19.59 8.94 6.69
C ILE A 107 18.11 9.23 6.61
N LEU A 108 17.73 10.49 6.37
CA LEU A 108 16.32 10.89 6.26
C LEU A 108 15.64 10.21 5.05
N THR A 109 16.32 10.14 3.93
CA THR A 109 15.81 9.45 2.74
C THR A 109 15.55 7.98 3.01
N MET A 110 16.54 7.30 3.58
CA MET A 110 16.41 5.87 3.90
C MET A 110 15.30 5.61 4.90
N ARG A 111 15.19 6.45 5.93
CA ARG A 111 14.18 6.24 6.97
C ARG A 111 12.77 6.56 6.53
N PHE A 112 12.57 7.71 5.90
CA PHE A 112 11.22 8.24 5.66
C PHE A 112 10.71 8.03 4.23
N ILE A 113 11.59 7.96 3.26
CA ILE A 113 11.18 7.66 1.87
C ILE A 113 11.27 6.17 1.59
N ASP A 114 12.38 5.54 1.94
CA ASP A 114 12.61 4.12 1.67
C ASP A 114 12.06 3.18 2.75
N ASN A 115 11.56 3.73 3.86
CA ASN A 115 10.99 2.99 4.99
C ASN A 115 11.91 1.91 5.56
N MET A 116 13.19 2.19 5.59
CA MET A 116 14.17 1.27 6.17
C MET A 116 14.15 1.32 7.70
N SER A 117 14.41 0.19 8.33
CA SER A 117 14.56 0.14 9.79
C SER A 117 15.85 0.83 10.22
N PHE A 118 15.92 1.24 11.48
CA PHE A 118 17.15 1.83 12.03
C PHE A 118 18.33 0.87 11.91
N GLU A 119 18.09 -0.43 12.06
CA GLU A 119 19.13 -1.45 11.90
C GLU A 119 19.66 -1.50 10.46
N GLN A 120 18.76 -1.47 9.48
CA GLN A 120 19.14 -1.47 8.07
C GLN A 120 19.94 -0.22 7.70
N ILE A 121 19.49 0.94 8.17
CA ILE A 121 20.20 2.21 7.94
C ILE A 121 21.59 2.15 8.58
N GLY A 122 21.66 1.64 9.80
CA GLY A 122 22.93 1.50 10.52
C GLY A 122 23.94 0.67 9.74
N LYS A 123 23.50 -0.41 9.10
CA LYS A 123 24.37 -1.25 8.26
C LYS A 123 24.92 -0.50 7.05
N VAL A 124 24.13 0.37 6.45
CA VAL A 124 24.55 1.16 5.28
C VAL A 124 25.51 2.28 5.70
N ILE A 125 25.19 2.99 6.78
CA ILE A 125 25.94 4.18 7.22
C ILE A 125 27.15 3.80 8.10
N GLY A 126 27.07 2.65 8.78
CA GLY A 126 28.16 2.22 9.66
C GLY A 126 27.96 2.56 11.12
N TYR A 127 26.71 2.75 11.55
CA TYR A 127 26.33 3.00 12.94
C TYR A 127 25.37 1.93 13.44
N ASP A 128 25.19 1.82 14.76
CA ASP A 128 24.15 0.96 15.29
C ASP A 128 22.78 1.65 15.23
N ARG A 129 21.72 0.86 15.43
CA ARG A 129 20.33 1.36 15.31
C ARG A 129 20.02 2.48 16.31
N THR A 130 20.59 2.42 17.50
CA THR A 130 20.37 3.42 18.55
C THR A 130 20.98 4.76 18.14
N SER A 131 22.18 4.72 17.56
CA SER A 131 22.87 5.92 17.07
C SER A 131 22.07 6.59 15.94
N ILE A 132 21.48 5.81 15.03
CA ILE A 132 20.65 6.36 13.93
C ILE A 132 19.42 7.05 14.51
N SER A 133 18.70 6.41 15.43
CA SER A 133 17.52 7.00 16.08
C SER A 133 17.87 8.30 16.79
N LYS A 134 18.95 8.32 17.54
CA LYS A 134 19.40 9.52 18.25
C LYS A 134 19.80 10.66 17.33
N LYS A 135 20.46 10.35 16.21
CA LYS A 135 20.85 11.36 15.22
C LYS A 135 19.62 12.05 14.62
N ILE A 136 18.58 11.29 14.31
CA ILE A 136 17.34 11.86 13.78
C ILE A 136 16.67 12.73 14.83
N ASP A 137 16.55 12.25 16.06
CA ASP A 137 15.93 13.02 17.15
C ASP A 137 16.68 14.33 17.40
N LYS A 138 18.00 14.26 17.47
CA LYS A 138 18.82 15.45 17.67
C LYS A 138 18.66 16.46 16.52
N PHE A 139 18.59 15.98 15.29
CA PHE A 139 18.40 16.84 14.13
C PHE A 139 17.11 17.67 14.24
N PHE A 140 16.03 17.04 14.69
CA PHE A 140 14.73 17.74 14.82
C PHE A 140 14.60 18.57 16.09
N GLU A 141 15.48 18.40 17.07
CA GLU A 141 15.53 19.27 18.25
C GLU A 141 16.14 20.66 17.93
N GLU A 142 16.95 20.71 16.91
CA GLU A 142 17.58 21.94 16.46
C GLU A 142 16.65 22.73 15.54
#